data_d0733be2fce3ae852a96d00e85d87c8f
#
_entry.id   d0733be2fce3ae852a96d00e85d87c8f
#
_cell.length_a   1.000
_cell.length_b   1.000
_cell.length_c   1.000
_cell.angle_alpha   90.00
_cell.angle_beta   90.00
_cell.angle_gamma   90.00
#
_symmetry.space_group_name_H-M   'P 1'
#
loop_
_entity.id
_entity.type
_entity.pdbx_description
1 polymer ?
#
loop_
_entity_poly.entity_id
_entity_poly.type
_entity_poly.pdbx_seq_one_letter_code
_entity_poly.pdbx_strand_id
1 'polypeptide(L)'
;MAYPSTHPAEAADSSVVDLTGSSCPRLTAPSELGRRLAALDDRYIREQFVPLDDLAADWPGGPAAVRADIAAGRLPQPAYRLDDGTDMVPGDYLVPVAVAGSVAALHGWFVREFREAAERVDVPHDPETIEIEWQDYLGGGYFVCLRHATPATMAEKTRHIVDLNQLIADPHPADQVWCKRLRLGVEGLAAIERPFAILDPARWGTPMSGQWYGTFLRALYPAAFAE
;
A
#
# COMPACT_ATOMS: atom_id res chain seq x y z
N MET A 1 -2.14 -3.91 -10.61
CA MET A 1 -0.89 -4.40 -11.24
C MET A 1 -0.45 -5.68 -10.53
N ALA A 2 -0.56 -6.83 -11.19
CA ALA A 2 0.02 -8.06 -10.69
C ALA A 2 1.53 -7.94 -10.76
N TYR A 3 2.23 -8.06 -9.64
CA TYR A 3 3.68 -8.14 -9.60
C TYR A 3 4.13 -9.36 -10.41
N PRO A 4 5.09 -9.25 -11.35
CA PRO A 4 5.60 -10.40 -12.07
C PRO A 4 6.35 -11.32 -11.08
N SER A 5 5.83 -12.51 -10.84
CA SER A 5 6.53 -13.59 -10.15
C SER A 5 7.60 -14.15 -11.08
N THR A 6 8.80 -13.61 -11.01
CA THR A 6 9.98 -14.26 -11.57
C THR A 6 10.87 -14.74 -10.44
N HIS A 7 10.61 -15.98 -9.98
CA HIS A 7 11.62 -16.74 -9.25
C HIS A 7 12.54 -17.43 -10.27
N PRO A 8 13.85 -17.29 -10.18
CA PRO A 8 14.77 -18.18 -10.86
C PRO A 8 14.72 -19.55 -10.17
N ALA A 9 14.32 -20.57 -10.92
CA ALA A 9 14.45 -21.95 -10.52
C ALA A 9 15.93 -22.32 -10.59
N GLU A 10 16.61 -22.40 -9.45
CA GLU A 10 17.87 -23.11 -9.32
C GLU A 10 17.62 -24.46 -8.66
N ALA A 11 18.02 -25.49 -9.38
CA ALA A 11 18.01 -26.88 -8.94
C ALA A 11 18.99 -27.03 -7.75
N ALA A 12 18.47 -27.35 -6.58
CA ALA A 12 19.26 -27.78 -5.44
C ALA A 12 18.94 -29.23 -5.12
N ASP A 13 19.99 -29.98 -5.13
CA ASP A 13 20.26 -31.35 -4.74
C ASP A 13 19.43 -31.87 -3.56
N SER A 14 18.77 -33.02 -3.80
CA SER A 14 17.93 -33.72 -2.81
C SER A 14 18.80 -34.53 -1.85
N SER A 15 19.09 -33.94 -0.71
CA SER A 15 19.42 -34.72 0.50
C SER A 15 18.23 -34.67 1.45
N VAL A 16 17.45 -35.75 1.45
CA VAL A 16 16.35 -35.99 2.38
C VAL A 16 16.92 -36.11 3.79
N VAL A 17 16.74 -35.07 4.60
CA VAL A 17 16.89 -35.17 6.06
C VAL A 17 15.54 -35.59 6.63
N ASP A 18 15.50 -36.81 7.14
CA ASP A 18 14.36 -37.38 7.86
C ASP A 18 14.18 -36.63 9.20
N LEU A 19 13.20 -35.73 9.27
CA LEU A 19 12.78 -35.05 10.49
C LEU A 19 11.46 -35.63 11.04
N THR A 20 11.38 -36.98 11.12
CA THR A 20 10.32 -37.61 11.91
C THR A 20 10.69 -37.53 13.39
N GLY A 21 10.19 -36.50 14.08
CA GLY A 21 10.36 -36.44 15.54
C GLY A 21 10.32 -35.05 16.14
N SER A 22 9.45 -34.15 15.66
CA SER A 22 9.17 -32.94 16.43
C SER A 22 7.68 -32.63 16.36
N SER A 23 6.96 -32.96 17.43
CA SER A 23 5.59 -32.48 17.63
C SER A 23 5.66 -30.96 17.63
N CYS A 24 5.05 -30.32 16.61
CA CYS A 24 4.80 -28.88 16.62
C CYS A 24 4.21 -28.52 17.98
N PRO A 25 4.82 -27.60 18.76
CA PRO A 25 4.18 -27.11 19.96
C PRO A 25 2.85 -26.49 19.52
N ARG A 26 1.74 -26.96 20.12
CA ARG A 26 0.45 -26.27 19.97
C ARG A 26 0.69 -24.80 20.26
N LEU A 27 0.23 -23.92 19.36
CA LEU A 27 0.25 -22.48 19.58
C LEU A 27 -0.48 -22.19 20.89
N THR A 28 0.25 -22.21 21.98
CA THR A 28 -0.14 -21.65 23.25
C THR A 28 -0.20 -20.14 23.10
N ALA A 29 -1.01 -19.46 23.90
CA ALA A 29 -1.30 -18.02 23.89
C ALA A 29 -0.18 -17.14 23.29
N PRO A 30 -0.52 -16.03 22.61
CA PRO A 30 0.47 -15.17 21.92
C PRO A 30 1.66 -14.92 22.85
N SER A 31 2.89 -15.07 22.32
CA SER A 31 4.10 -14.77 23.09
C SER A 31 4.03 -13.33 23.61
N GLU A 32 4.75 -13.02 24.69
CA GLU A 32 4.84 -11.63 25.21
C GLU A 32 5.27 -10.66 24.10
N LEU A 33 6.21 -11.07 23.25
CA LEU A 33 6.60 -10.29 22.07
C LEU A 33 5.44 -10.07 21.12
N GLY A 34 4.65 -11.11 20.82
CA GLY A 34 3.47 -10.99 19.93
C GLY A 34 2.44 -10.00 20.46
N ARG A 35 2.17 -10.03 21.78
CA ARG A 35 1.26 -9.02 22.40
C ARG A 35 1.80 -7.60 22.31
N ARG A 36 3.10 -7.39 22.51
CA ARG A 36 3.72 -6.07 22.37
C ARG A 36 3.68 -5.56 20.95
N LEU A 37 3.94 -6.41 19.96
CA LEU A 37 3.85 -6.03 18.54
C LEU A 37 2.41 -5.66 18.16
N ALA A 38 1.42 -6.45 18.58
CA ALA A 38 0.00 -6.14 18.35
C ALA A 38 -0.41 -4.81 19.00
N ALA A 39 0.04 -4.53 20.21
CA ALA A 39 -0.26 -3.26 20.88
C ALA A 39 0.39 -2.04 20.20
N LEU A 40 1.60 -2.18 19.67
CA LEU A 40 2.27 -1.12 18.90
C LEU A 40 1.57 -0.88 17.57
N ASP A 41 1.13 -1.95 16.94
CA ASP A 41 0.41 -1.93 15.68
C ASP A 41 -0.97 -1.24 15.83
N ASP A 42 -1.76 -1.65 16.81
CA ASP A 42 -3.06 -1.05 17.14
C ASP A 42 -2.91 0.45 17.46
N ARG A 43 -1.90 0.81 18.27
CA ARG A 43 -1.62 2.20 18.57
C ARG A 43 -1.31 3.02 17.32
N TYR A 44 -0.43 2.52 16.43
CA TYR A 44 -0.12 3.17 15.18
C TYR A 44 -1.38 3.39 14.33
N ILE A 45 -2.21 2.35 14.17
CA ILE A 45 -3.44 2.43 13.37
C ILE A 45 -4.38 3.50 13.96
N ARG A 46 -4.58 3.53 15.28
CA ARG A 46 -5.44 4.53 15.93
C ARG A 46 -4.88 5.96 15.90
N GLU A 47 -3.55 6.13 15.78
CA GLU A 47 -2.92 7.44 15.62
C GLU A 47 -3.01 7.97 14.20
N GLN A 48 -3.04 7.09 13.19
CA GLN A 48 -2.99 7.47 11.77
C GLN A 48 -4.34 7.42 11.05
N PHE A 49 -5.32 6.73 11.63
CA PHE A 49 -6.64 6.50 11.04
C PHE A 49 -7.73 6.84 12.05
N VAL A 50 -8.95 7.04 11.56
CA VAL A 50 -10.12 7.33 12.37
C VAL A 50 -11.15 6.20 12.24
N PRO A 51 -11.96 5.92 13.26
CA PRO A 51 -13.09 5.00 13.13
C PRO A 51 -14.04 5.47 12.02
N LEU A 52 -14.46 4.55 11.17
CA LEU A 52 -15.43 4.84 10.11
C LEU A 52 -16.72 5.43 10.66
N ASP A 53 -17.18 4.94 11.83
CA ASP A 53 -18.39 5.41 12.46
C ASP A 53 -18.31 6.87 12.89
N ASP A 54 -17.15 7.28 13.39
CA ASP A 54 -16.94 8.67 13.80
C ASP A 54 -16.88 9.59 12.57
N LEU A 55 -16.16 9.16 11.52
CA LEU A 55 -16.05 9.94 10.29
C LEU A 55 -17.39 10.07 9.57
N ALA A 56 -18.20 9.03 9.58
CA ALA A 56 -19.50 8.97 8.90
C ALA A 56 -20.68 9.43 9.76
N ALA A 57 -20.46 9.92 10.98
CA ALA A 57 -21.54 10.30 11.89
C ALA A 57 -22.51 11.33 11.26
N ASP A 58 -21.96 12.32 10.55
CA ASP A 58 -22.75 13.38 9.90
C ASP A 58 -23.03 13.10 8.40
N TRP A 59 -22.66 11.90 7.92
CA TRP A 59 -22.91 11.51 6.52
C TRP A 59 -24.43 11.27 6.30
N PRO A 60 -24.98 11.63 5.12
CA PRO A 60 -26.36 11.32 4.80
C PRO A 60 -26.66 9.82 4.93
N GLY A 61 -27.52 9.44 5.87
CA GLY A 61 -27.82 8.05 6.25
C GLY A 61 -26.82 7.42 7.22
N GLY A 62 -25.84 8.18 7.70
CA GLY A 62 -24.90 7.78 8.74
C GLY A 62 -23.94 6.66 8.34
N PRO A 63 -23.23 6.06 9.32
CA PRO A 63 -22.28 4.97 9.07
C PRO A 63 -22.89 3.75 8.38
N ALA A 64 -24.18 3.48 8.60
CA ALA A 64 -24.86 2.35 7.97
C ALA A 64 -24.97 2.52 6.44
N ALA A 65 -25.20 3.74 5.94
CA ALA A 65 -25.25 4.02 4.51
C ALA A 65 -23.86 3.85 3.89
N VAL A 66 -22.80 4.36 4.55
CA VAL A 66 -21.41 4.18 4.09
C VAL A 66 -21.04 2.70 4.02
N ARG A 67 -21.37 1.89 5.05
CA ARG A 67 -21.14 0.45 5.02
C ARG A 67 -21.91 -0.27 3.90
N ALA A 68 -23.14 0.16 3.62
CA ALA A 68 -23.92 -0.39 2.51
C ALA A 68 -23.27 -0.09 1.16
N ASP A 69 -22.68 1.10 1.00
CA ASP A 69 -21.94 1.48 -0.21
C ASP A 69 -20.61 0.70 -0.34
N ILE A 70 -19.90 0.48 0.76
CA ILE A 70 -18.70 -0.39 0.80
C ILE A 70 -19.08 -1.81 0.41
N ALA A 71 -20.10 -2.40 1.03
CA ALA A 71 -20.55 -3.76 0.75
C ALA A 71 -21.04 -3.95 -0.69
N ALA A 72 -21.54 -2.89 -1.31
CA ALA A 72 -21.96 -2.87 -2.72
C ALA A 72 -20.80 -2.56 -3.69
N GLY A 73 -19.56 -2.42 -3.22
CA GLY A 73 -18.40 -2.10 -4.05
C GLY A 73 -18.44 -0.70 -4.67
N ARG A 74 -19.14 0.24 -4.06
CA ARG A 74 -19.22 1.63 -4.53
C ARG A 74 -18.29 2.57 -3.79
N LEU A 75 -17.87 2.18 -2.58
CA LEU A 75 -16.85 2.84 -1.79
C LEU A 75 -15.71 1.87 -1.46
N PRO A 76 -14.50 2.36 -1.24
CA PRO A 76 -13.35 1.54 -0.89
C PRO A 76 -13.54 0.77 0.42
N GLN A 77 -12.86 -0.36 0.54
CA GLN A 77 -12.73 -1.07 1.80
C GLN A 77 -11.97 -0.21 2.83
N PRO A 78 -12.25 -0.35 4.13
CA PRO A 78 -11.43 0.25 5.17
C PRO A 78 -9.96 -0.15 5.06
N ALA A 79 -9.06 0.75 5.46
CA ALA A 79 -7.61 0.46 5.50
C ALA A 79 -7.29 -0.68 6.46
N TYR A 80 -7.96 -0.69 7.62
CA TYR A 80 -7.79 -1.72 8.64
C TYR A 80 -9.13 -2.08 9.27
N ARG A 81 -9.20 -3.32 9.77
CA ARG A 81 -10.21 -3.75 10.73
C ARG A 81 -9.51 -4.25 11.98
N LEU A 82 -9.79 -3.60 13.10
CA LEU A 82 -9.22 -3.96 14.39
C LEU A 82 -9.87 -5.23 14.97
N ASP A 83 -9.23 -5.84 15.96
CA ASP A 83 -9.72 -7.07 16.61
C ASP A 83 -11.09 -6.88 17.30
N ASP A 84 -11.41 -5.65 17.72
CA ASP A 84 -12.73 -5.28 18.27
C ASP A 84 -13.82 -5.08 17.20
N GLY A 85 -13.48 -5.27 15.92
CA GLY A 85 -14.37 -5.10 14.79
C GLY A 85 -14.46 -3.67 14.26
N THR A 86 -13.72 -2.71 14.81
CA THR A 86 -13.70 -1.32 14.35
C THR A 86 -13.04 -1.21 12.99
N ASP A 87 -13.77 -0.66 12.01
CA ASP A 87 -13.24 -0.31 10.71
C ASP A 87 -12.51 1.04 10.79
N MET A 88 -11.23 1.06 10.39
CA MET A 88 -10.38 2.25 10.42
C MET A 88 -10.12 2.76 9.00
N VAL A 89 -10.35 4.06 8.79
CA VAL A 89 -10.20 4.74 7.49
C VAL A 89 -9.34 5.99 7.65
N PRO A 90 -8.67 6.48 6.58
CA PRO A 90 -8.01 7.78 6.64
C PRO A 90 -9.03 8.90 6.86
N GLY A 91 -8.59 9.99 7.51
CA GLY A 91 -9.49 11.11 7.82
C GLY A 91 -10.09 11.81 6.59
N ASP A 92 -9.49 11.65 5.41
CA ASP A 92 -9.95 12.17 4.13
C ASP A 92 -10.74 11.14 3.27
N TYR A 93 -11.15 10.02 3.85
CA TYR A 93 -11.81 8.89 3.15
C TYR A 93 -13.04 9.31 2.33
N LEU A 94 -13.85 10.22 2.83
CA LEU A 94 -15.08 10.69 2.14
C LEU A 94 -14.86 11.93 1.27
N VAL A 95 -13.67 12.53 1.29
CA VAL A 95 -13.35 13.72 0.48
C VAL A 95 -13.53 13.48 -1.03
N PRO A 96 -13.08 12.35 -1.62
CA PRO A 96 -13.30 12.06 -3.04
C PRO A 96 -14.78 12.04 -3.43
N VAL A 97 -15.64 11.52 -2.55
CA VAL A 97 -17.11 11.50 -2.82
C VAL A 97 -17.69 12.91 -2.80
N ALA A 98 -17.24 13.76 -1.85
CA ALA A 98 -17.66 15.15 -1.79
C ALA A 98 -17.24 15.92 -3.05
N VAL A 99 -16.01 15.68 -3.55
CA VAL A 99 -15.51 16.29 -4.79
C VAL A 99 -16.26 15.77 -6.02
N ALA A 100 -16.55 14.47 -6.09
CA ALA A 100 -17.32 13.86 -7.17
C ALA A 100 -18.82 14.30 -7.17
N GLY A 101 -19.29 14.80 -6.02
CA GLY A 101 -20.66 15.24 -5.81
C GLY A 101 -21.63 14.13 -5.35
N SER A 102 -21.29 12.86 -5.52
CA SER A 102 -22.06 11.72 -5.02
C SER A 102 -21.26 10.41 -5.13
N VAL A 103 -21.68 9.39 -4.39
CA VAL A 103 -21.13 8.02 -4.50
C VAL A 103 -21.31 7.49 -5.94
N ALA A 104 -22.45 7.74 -6.58
CA ALA A 104 -22.71 7.30 -7.94
C ALA A 104 -21.79 7.95 -9.00
N ALA A 105 -21.29 9.16 -8.73
CA ALA A 105 -20.38 9.88 -9.62
C ALA A 105 -18.89 9.55 -9.38
N LEU A 106 -18.56 8.85 -8.27
CA LEU A 106 -17.20 8.64 -7.82
C LEU A 106 -16.33 7.91 -8.87
N HIS A 107 -16.84 6.84 -9.48
CA HIS A 107 -16.10 6.11 -10.53
C HIS A 107 -15.77 7.00 -11.73
N GLY A 108 -16.75 7.71 -12.26
CA GLY A 108 -16.53 8.62 -13.40
C GLY A 108 -15.57 9.77 -13.08
N TRP A 109 -15.62 10.29 -11.86
CA TRP A 109 -14.65 11.26 -11.35
C TRP A 109 -13.25 10.64 -11.29
N PHE A 110 -13.11 9.45 -10.68
CA PHE A 110 -11.83 8.75 -10.55
C PHE A 110 -11.17 8.50 -11.92
N VAL A 111 -11.93 7.96 -12.88
CA VAL A 111 -11.43 7.67 -14.24
C VAL A 111 -10.88 8.93 -14.93
N ARG A 112 -11.56 10.04 -14.80
CA ARG A 112 -11.11 11.31 -15.38
C ARG A 112 -9.84 11.83 -14.72
N GLU A 113 -9.85 11.94 -13.38
CA GLU A 113 -8.72 12.47 -12.62
C GLU A 113 -7.47 11.58 -12.73
N PHE A 114 -7.66 10.24 -12.72
CA PHE A 114 -6.53 9.32 -12.88
C PHE A 114 -5.91 9.45 -14.28
N ARG A 115 -6.72 9.50 -15.33
CA ARG A 115 -6.23 9.69 -16.69
C ARG A 115 -5.40 10.98 -16.81
N GLU A 116 -5.92 12.09 -16.36
CA GLU A 116 -5.23 13.38 -16.41
C GLU A 116 -3.93 13.38 -15.58
N ALA A 117 -3.94 12.69 -14.43
CA ALA A 117 -2.76 12.56 -13.60
C ALA A 117 -1.71 11.66 -14.26
N ALA A 118 -2.12 10.51 -14.78
CA ALA A 118 -1.26 9.53 -15.44
C ALA A 118 -0.60 10.10 -16.71
N GLU A 119 -1.36 10.89 -17.52
CA GLU A 119 -0.81 11.63 -18.66
C GLU A 119 0.29 12.60 -18.22
N ARG A 120 0.08 13.35 -17.14
CA ARG A 120 1.09 14.32 -16.63
C ARG A 120 2.38 13.68 -16.18
N VAL A 121 2.33 12.46 -15.63
CA VAL A 121 3.52 11.75 -15.12
C VAL A 121 4.01 10.64 -16.05
N ASP A 122 3.43 10.52 -17.24
CA ASP A 122 3.82 9.56 -18.28
C ASP A 122 3.80 8.09 -17.79
N VAL A 123 2.66 7.67 -17.26
CA VAL A 123 2.38 6.27 -16.91
C VAL A 123 1.20 5.72 -17.72
N PRO A 124 1.05 4.38 -17.86
CA PRO A 124 -0.08 3.79 -18.58
C PRO A 124 -1.43 4.26 -18.06
N HIS A 125 -2.33 4.61 -18.97
CA HIS A 125 -3.66 5.15 -18.65
C HIS A 125 -4.74 4.72 -19.67
N ASP A 126 -4.51 3.57 -20.33
CA ASP A 126 -5.55 2.95 -21.14
C ASP A 126 -6.74 2.51 -20.25
N PRO A 127 -7.92 2.28 -20.84
CA PRO A 127 -9.12 1.99 -20.05
C PRO A 127 -9.01 0.75 -19.14
N GLU A 128 -8.26 -0.26 -19.54
CA GLU A 128 -8.06 -1.48 -18.75
C GLU A 128 -7.16 -1.19 -17.54
N THR A 129 -6.07 -0.47 -17.74
CA THR A 129 -5.18 -0.03 -16.64
C THR A 129 -5.94 0.84 -15.63
N ILE A 130 -6.74 1.80 -16.09
CA ILE A 130 -7.52 2.66 -15.19
C ILE A 130 -8.53 1.85 -14.38
N GLU A 131 -9.17 0.84 -14.98
CA GLU A 131 -10.13 -0.01 -14.27
C GLU A 131 -9.42 -0.88 -13.21
N ILE A 132 -8.21 -1.39 -13.49
CA ILE A 132 -7.39 -2.10 -12.50
C ILE A 132 -7.08 -1.19 -11.31
N GLU A 133 -6.64 0.03 -11.56
CA GLU A 133 -6.34 1.02 -10.51
C GLU A 133 -7.59 1.39 -9.69
N TRP A 134 -8.76 1.47 -10.35
CA TRP A 134 -10.03 1.66 -9.66
C TRP A 134 -10.35 0.49 -8.72
N GLN A 135 -10.17 -0.76 -9.18
CA GLN A 135 -10.41 -1.94 -8.34
C GLN A 135 -9.42 -2.01 -7.17
N ASP A 136 -8.15 -1.66 -7.39
CA ASP A 136 -7.14 -1.55 -6.34
C ASP A 136 -7.48 -0.44 -5.33
N TYR A 137 -8.01 0.70 -5.80
CA TYR A 137 -8.53 1.76 -4.95
C TYR A 137 -9.70 1.27 -4.10
N LEU A 138 -10.67 0.57 -4.71
CA LEU A 138 -11.81 -0.03 -3.99
C LEU A 138 -11.36 -1.10 -2.98
N GLY A 139 -10.27 -1.81 -3.24
CA GLY A 139 -9.67 -2.78 -2.32
C GLY A 139 -9.11 -2.17 -1.04
N GLY A 140 -8.95 -0.84 -0.95
CA GLY A 140 -8.50 -0.14 0.26
C GLY A 140 -6.98 -0.15 0.47
N GLY A 141 -6.21 -0.88 -0.34
CA GLY A 141 -4.76 -1.01 -0.20
C GLY A 141 -4.01 0.32 -0.30
N TYR A 142 -4.50 1.24 -1.12
CA TYR A 142 -3.91 2.57 -1.25
C TYR A 142 -4.04 3.40 0.03
N PHE A 143 -5.06 3.20 0.85
CA PHE A 143 -5.19 3.90 2.12
C PHE A 143 -4.14 3.47 3.16
N VAL A 144 -3.65 2.24 3.05
CA VAL A 144 -2.57 1.73 3.90
C VAL A 144 -1.23 2.39 3.56
N CYS A 145 -0.95 2.59 2.28
CA CYS A 145 0.37 3.03 1.83
C CYS A 145 0.48 4.52 1.52
N LEU A 146 -0.58 5.20 1.08
CA LEU A 146 -0.53 6.61 0.71
C LEU A 146 -1.02 7.51 1.85
N ARG A 147 -0.38 8.69 2.02
CA ARG A 147 -0.85 9.73 2.94
C ARG A 147 -2.23 10.23 2.55
N HIS A 148 -2.44 10.41 1.25
CA HIS A 148 -3.70 10.78 0.61
C HIS A 148 -3.90 9.87 -0.60
N ALA A 149 -4.90 8.99 -0.55
CA ALA A 149 -5.20 8.08 -1.64
C ALA A 149 -6.08 8.80 -2.69
N THR A 150 -5.45 9.63 -3.52
CA THR A 150 -6.08 10.32 -4.63
C THR A 150 -5.61 9.74 -5.97
N PRO A 151 -6.37 9.90 -7.06
CA PRO A 151 -5.91 9.50 -8.39
C PRO A 151 -4.53 10.07 -8.75
N ALA A 152 -4.23 11.31 -8.33
CA ALA A 152 -2.94 11.95 -8.58
C ALA A 152 -1.79 11.26 -7.85
N THR A 153 -1.93 11.03 -6.54
CA THR A 153 -0.87 10.35 -5.75
C THR A 153 -0.71 8.88 -6.13
N MET A 154 -1.77 8.22 -6.62
CA MET A 154 -1.68 6.87 -7.17
C MET A 154 -0.84 6.86 -8.46
N ALA A 155 -1.09 7.78 -9.41
CA ALA A 155 -0.30 7.92 -10.61
C ALA A 155 1.18 8.27 -10.31
N GLU A 156 1.43 9.18 -9.35
CA GLU A 156 2.78 9.51 -8.88
C GLU A 156 3.50 8.28 -8.28
N LYS A 157 2.80 7.49 -7.46
CA LYS A 157 3.35 6.25 -6.92
C LYS A 157 3.74 5.28 -8.02
N THR A 158 2.87 5.07 -9.00
CA THR A 158 3.15 4.21 -10.15
C THR A 158 4.39 4.72 -10.91
N ARG A 159 4.51 6.02 -11.14
CA ARG A 159 5.69 6.62 -11.78
C ARG A 159 6.97 6.35 -11.01
N HIS A 160 6.99 6.61 -9.70
CA HIS A 160 8.16 6.33 -8.87
C HIS A 160 8.56 4.85 -8.89
N ILE A 161 7.59 3.94 -8.82
CA ILE A 161 7.85 2.48 -8.88
C ILE A 161 8.42 2.08 -10.24
N VAL A 162 7.87 2.58 -11.35
CA VAL A 162 8.38 2.32 -12.70
C VAL A 162 9.81 2.81 -12.85
N ASP A 163 10.10 4.05 -12.44
CA ASP A 163 11.44 4.63 -12.52
C ASP A 163 12.46 3.89 -11.66
N LEU A 164 12.09 3.54 -10.43
CA LEU A 164 12.95 2.76 -9.53
C LEU A 164 13.22 1.37 -10.11
N ASN A 165 12.20 0.68 -10.62
CA ASN A 165 12.37 -0.63 -11.25
C ASN A 165 13.31 -0.58 -12.47
N GLN A 166 13.22 0.47 -13.31
CA GLN A 166 14.14 0.67 -14.43
C GLN A 166 15.58 0.89 -13.96
N LEU A 167 15.77 1.70 -12.91
CA LEU A 167 17.11 1.96 -12.36
C LEU A 167 17.75 0.71 -11.75
N ILE A 168 16.98 -0.12 -11.04
CA ILE A 168 17.52 -1.34 -10.42
C ILE A 168 17.68 -2.50 -11.40
N ALA A 169 16.99 -2.48 -12.54
CA ALA A 169 17.17 -3.49 -13.59
C ALA A 169 18.54 -3.40 -14.27
N ASP A 170 19.14 -2.19 -14.33
CA ASP A 170 20.47 -1.95 -14.88
C ASP A 170 21.25 -1.02 -13.92
N PRO A 171 21.83 -1.55 -12.84
CA PRO A 171 22.43 -0.76 -11.78
C PRO A 171 23.83 -0.21 -12.15
N HIS A 172 24.00 1.10 -11.98
CA HIS A 172 25.26 1.81 -12.17
C HIS A 172 25.72 2.57 -10.91
N PRO A 173 26.06 1.88 -9.81
CA PRO A 173 26.33 2.51 -8.51
C PRO A 173 27.59 3.39 -8.48
N ALA A 174 28.45 3.32 -9.49
CA ALA A 174 29.58 4.22 -9.65
C ALA A 174 29.21 5.52 -10.40
N ASP A 175 28.06 5.60 -11.05
CA ASP A 175 27.58 6.78 -11.76
C ASP A 175 26.80 7.70 -10.80
N GLN A 176 27.29 8.93 -10.65
CA GLN A 176 26.66 9.93 -9.81
C GLN A 176 25.25 10.33 -10.29
N VAL A 177 25.00 10.31 -11.61
CA VAL A 177 23.67 10.62 -12.16
C VAL A 177 22.69 9.52 -11.80
N TRP A 178 23.09 8.26 -11.91
CA TRP A 178 22.29 7.11 -11.50
C TRP A 178 22.00 7.17 -9.98
N CYS A 179 23.02 7.40 -9.16
CA CYS A 179 22.85 7.53 -7.70
C CYS A 179 21.88 8.65 -7.32
N LYS A 180 21.99 9.82 -7.97
CA LYS A 180 21.07 10.93 -7.76
C LYS A 180 19.63 10.57 -8.14
N ARG A 181 19.43 9.91 -9.29
CA ARG A 181 18.11 9.47 -9.73
C ARG A 181 17.50 8.46 -8.77
N LEU A 182 18.28 7.46 -8.31
CA LEU A 182 17.84 6.49 -7.32
C LEU A 182 17.38 7.16 -6.03
N ARG A 183 18.20 8.08 -5.50
CA ARG A 183 17.86 8.84 -4.28
C ARG A 183 16.58 9.63 -4.46
N LEU A 184 16.44 10.42 -5.52
CA LEU A 184 15.25 11.22 -5.80
C LEU A 184 13.99 10.35 -5.97
N GLY A 185 14.09 9.19 -6.60
CA GLY A 185 12.98 8.25 -6.73
C GLY A 185 12.52 7.70 -5.38
N VAL A 186 13.47 7.28 -4.53
CA VAL A 186 13.18 6.78 -3.17
C VAL A 186 12.60 7.88 -2.28
N GLU A 187 13.16 9.08 -2.32
CA GLU A 187 12.67 10.22 -1.54
C GLU A 187 11.30 10.70 -2.01
N GLY A 188 11.07 10.73 -3.33
CA GLY A 188 9.77 11.06 -3.91
C GLY A 188 8.69 10.06 -3.47
N LEU A 189 8.98 8.76 -3.55
CA LEU A 189 8.05 7.73 -3.06
C LEU A 189 7.77 7.89 -1.56
N ALA A 190 8.80 8.11 -0.75
CA ALA A 190 8.65 8.29 0.70
C ALA A 190 7.85 9.56 1.07
N ALA A 191 7.87 10.60 0.22
CA ALA A 191 7.12 11.83 0.45
C ALA A 191 5.60 11.63 0.34
N ILE A 192 5.14 10.75 -0.54
CA ILE A 192 3.71 10.45 -0.74
C ILE A 192 3.21 9.28 0.10
N GLU A 193 4.10 8.39 0.55
CA GLU A 193 3.73 7.26 1.38
C GLU A 193 3.67 7.63 2.87
N ARG A 194 2.79 6.97 3.61
CA ARG A 194 2.81 6.98 5.08
C ARG A 194 3.71 5.84 5.59
N PRO A 195 4.21 5.92 6.81
CA PRO A 195 4.82 4.77 7.45
C PRO A 195 3.82 3.60 7.50
N PHE A 196 4.33 2.37 7.44
CA PHE A 196 3.50 1.17 7.55
C PHE A 196 3.39 0.73 9.00
N ALA A 197 2.25 0.12 9.35
CA ALA A 197 2.09 -0.55 10.64
C ALA A 197 3.05 -1.74 10.73
N ILE A 198 3.46 -2.07 11.96
CA ILE A 198 4.52 -3.07 12.17
C ILE A 198 4.12 -4.48 11.69
N LEU A 199 2.81 -4.78 11.66
CA LEU A 199 2.29 -6.08 11.19
C LEU A 199 1.81 -6.07 9.74
N ASP A 200 1.91 -4.95 9.00
CA ASP A 200 1.47 -4.88 7.60
C ASP A 200 2.16 -5.93 6.70
N PRO A 201 3.47 -6.21 6.81
CA PRO A 201 4.08 -7.28 6.02
C PRO A 201 3.44 -8.66 6.25
N ALA A 202 2.97 -8.92 7.47
CA ALA A 202 2.29 -10.17 7.79
C ALA A 202 0.83 -10.18 7.28
N ARG A 203 0.15 -9.02 7.27
CA ARG A 203 -1.22 -8.89 6.76
C ARG A 203 -1.29 -9.05 5.24
N TRP A 204 -0.36 -8.45 4.53
CA TRP A 204 -0.39 -8.37 3.08
C TRP A 204 0.50 -9.41 2.38
N GLY A 205 1.30 -10.19 3.14
CA GLY A 205 2.13 -11.31 2.64
C GLY A 205 3.27 -10.90 1.71
N THR A 206 3.54 -9.61 1.57
CA THR A 206 4.59 -9.07 0.70
C THR A 206 5.32 -7.92 1.39
N PRO A 207 6.60 -7.68 1.10
CA PRO A 207 7.26 -6.45 1.54
C PRO A 207 6.50 -5.23 0.97
N MET A 208 6.15 -4.29 1.85
CA MET A 208 5.51 -3.04 1.43
C MET A 208 6.49 -2.19 0.62
N SER A 209 5.97 -1.35 -0.29
CA SER A 209 6.79 -0.50 -1.16
C SER A 209 7.83 0.33 -0.40
N GLY A 210 7.45 0.96 0.70
CA GLY A 210 8.38 1.72 1.54
C GLY A 210 9.50 0.87 2.15
N GLN A 211 9.25 -0.41 2.46
CA GLN A 211 10.30 -1.33 2.93
C GLN A 211 11.20 -1.76 1.78
N TRP A 212 10.62 -2.11 0.63
CA TRP A 212 11.36 -2.57 -0.53
C TRP A 212 12.23 -1.45 -1.13
N TYR A 213 11.62 -0.35 -1.50
CA TYR A 213 12.33 0.76 -2.14
C TYR A 213 13.04 1.65 -1.12
N GLY A 214 12.44 1.91 0.02
CA GLY A 214 13.01 2.77 1.05
C GLY A 214 14.16 2.13 1.81
N THR A 215 13.90 1.02 2.48
CA THR A 215 14.88 0.39 3.40
C THR A 215 15.89 -0.45 2.65
N PHE A 216 15.41 -1.34 1.75
CA PHE A 216 16.28 -2.28 1.05
C PHE A 216 17.25 -1.59 0.08
N LEU A 217 16.78 -0.63 -0.73
CA LEU A 217 17.66 0.07 -1.68
C LEU A 217 18.69 0.95 -0.97
N ARG A 218 18.35 1.56 0.17
CA ARG A 218 19.33 2.29 0.99
C ARG A 218 20.43 1.38 1.54
N ALA A 219 20.07 0.16 1.93
CA ALA A 219 21.02 -0.83 2.38
C ALA A 219 21.90 -1.40 1.24
N LEU A 220 21.31 -1.59 0.06
CA LEU A 220 22.00 -2.16 -1.10
C LEU A 220 22.94 -1.15 -1.79
N TYR A 221 22.56 0.12 -1.83
CA TYR A 221 23.29 1.21 -2.49
C TYR A 221 23.60 2.37 -1.55
N PRO A 222 24.32 2.16 -0.43
CA PRO A 222 24.50 3.19 0.60
C PRO A 222 25.20 4.44 0.05
N ALA A 223 26.10 4.30 -0.95
CA ALA A 223 26.78 5.43 -1.56
C ALA A 223 25.83 6.40 -2.30
N ALA A 224 24.68 5.94 -2.79
CA ALA A 224 23.70 6.80 -3.43
C ALA A 224 22.97 7.71 -2.42
N PHE A 225 23.03 7.40 -1.13
CA PHE A 225 22.36 8.10 -0.03
C PHE A 225 23.33 8.74 0.96
N ALA A 226 24.64 8.65 0.72
CA ALA A 226 25.64 9.43 1.45
C ALA A 226 25.53 10.91 1.05
N GLU A 227 25.58 11.81 2.05
CA GLU A 227 25.62 13.27 1.84
C GLU A 227 26.93 13.75 1.25
#